data_28da821daa4a4e601c648e3682646021
#
_entry.id   28da821daa4a4e601c648e3682646021
#
_cell.length_a   1.000
_cell.length_b   1.000
_cell.length_c   1.000
_cell.angle_alpha   90.00
_cell.angle_beta   90.00
_cell.angle_gamma   90.00
#
_symmetry.space_group_name_H-M   'P 1'
#
loop_
_entity.id
_entity.type
_entity.pdbx_description
1 polymer ?
#
loop_
_entity_poly.entity_id
_entity_poly.type
_entity_poly.pdbx_seq_one_letter_code
_entity_poly.pdbx_strand_id
1 'polypeptide(L)'
;MLVAAGIEHNIVRSPLKRRRESSHMSSYTLDTGKKYIKDIFSPDSFYNVPEYQRPYVWGKYQVVTLLDDIRKAMERDKDKEYFLGCMVWNTKQSKEGDFVYISQDILDGQQRFITLYLLQAVLRDLSKSKDLQNKIRTRMRQERDEFDGIPERNRIEFEIRKDKEFLEEYVLKKNGTKDFDSLRSISQDKNNDVSVKNMASAILELHNWFQDLFNEELDVQQYLKDFYTYLCTKVLIIYLSTPNNLDDAYNLFTVLNSRGLQLQASDILRAQNLRHIKDEEDRKEFAEKWEKYESAIDEPFNSFDEFLWAVVFITMKYRSDDNQSLNKAFEFMYGRNMLTRGEGTFEVIGRYAKHLQAITSNDICCNEVGNFFVNLNYILTKTYGNAYVAPLMHYRECFKEFRIYDFLIKLDNLCSVYWLTGKGNLQSRIYLKSKHFAN
;
A
#
# COMPACT_ATOMS: atom_id res chain seq x y z
N MET A 1 63.95 -28.53 24.78
CA MET A 1 64.12 -28.86 23.38
C MET A 1 62.90 -28.42 22.65
N LEU A 2 62.92 -27.25 22.05
CA LEU A 2 62.82 -26.99 20.62
C LEU A 2 61.40 -27.19 20.07
N VAL A 3 60.65 -26.33 19.34
CA VAL A 3 60.99 -25.09 18.64
C VAL A 3 59.67 -24.38 18.35
N ALA A 4 59.69 -23.08 18.36
CA ALA A 4 58.65 -22.18 17.87
C ALA A 4 58.57 -22.15 16.36
N ALA A 5 57.43 -21.80 15.80
CA ALA A 5 57.19 -21.05 14.58
C ALA A 5 55.67 -21.08 14.29
N GLY A 6 55.01 -20.03 14.11
CA GLY A 6 55.12 -18.98 13.13
C GLY A 6 53.73 -18.90 12.52
N ILE A 7 52.93 -17.91 12.95
CA ILE A 7 51.57 -17.68 12.42
C ILE A 7 51.73 -16.73 11.26
N GLU A 8 51.48 -17.19 10.04
CA GLU A 8 51.24 -16.35 8.88
C GLU A 8 49.74 -16.29 8.55
N HIS A 9 49.23 -15.07 8.53
CA HIS A 9 47.91 -14.74 8.01
C HIS A 9 47.89 -14.95 6.51
N ASN A 10 47.10 -15.92 6.04
CA ASN A 10 46.71 -15.99 4.64
C ASN A 10 45.21 -15.80 4.52
N ILE A 11 44.85 -14.60 4.04
CA ILE A 11 43.50 -14.31 3.53
C ILE A 11 43.38 -15.04 2.19
N VAL A 12 42.68 -16.15 2.18
CA VAL A 12 42.34 -16.88 0.96
C VAL A 12 40.94 -16.44 0.50
N ARG A 13 40.91 -15.62 -0.57
CA ARG A 13 39.71 -15.43 -1.38
C ARG A 13 39.34 -16.76 -2.02
N SER A 14 38.17 -17.29 -1.73
CA SER A 14 37.67 -18.52 -2.37
C SER A 14 37.12 -18.21 -3.76
N PRO A 15 37.43 -18.98 -4.79
CA PRO A 15 36.92 -18.80 -6.13
C PRO A 15 35.48 -19.33 -6.25
N LEU A 16 34.65 -18.58 -6.97
CA LEU A 16 33.33 -18.98 -7.42
C LEU A 16 33.38 -20.31 -8.16
N LYS A 17 32.90 -21.38 -7.54
CA LYS A 17 32.66 -22.66 -8.19
C LYS A 17 31.42 -22.54 -9.09
N ARG A 18 31.63 -22.65 -10.40
CA ARG A 18 30.58 -22.95 -11.38
C ARG A 18 29.82 -24.20 -10.94
N ARG A 19 28.58 -24.05 -10.53
CA ARG A 19 27.65 -25.19 -10.35
C ARG A 19 27.04 -25.54 -11.70
N ARG A 20 27.17 -26.80 -12.04
CA ARG A 20 26.50 -27.46 -13.17
C ARG A 20 24.99 -27.43 -12.92
N GLU A 21 24.25 -27.12 -13.99
CA GLU A 21 22.80 -27.26 -14.04
C GLU A 21 22.41 -28.70 -13.75
N SER A 22 21.72 -28.92 -12.65
CA SER A 22 20.89 -30.08 -12.42
C SER A 22 19.49 -29.60 -12.14
N SER A 23 18.57 -29.97 -13.00
CA SER A 23 17.14 -29.83 -12.85
C SER A 23 16.68 -30.47 -11.53
N HIS A 24 16.45 -29.66 -10.50
CA HIS A 24 15.75 -30.08 -9.30
C HIS A 24 14.66 -29.07 -8.96
N MET A 25 13.46 -29.60 -8.75
CA MET A 25 12.33 -28.91 -8.14
C MET A 25 12.83 -27.98 -7.02
N SER A 26 12.60 -26.68 -7.18
CA SER A 26 12.97 -25.68 -6.18
C SER A 26 12.18 -25.94 -4.92
N SER A 27 12.84 -26.41 -3.87
CA SER A 27 12.30 -26.35 -2.52
C SER A 27 12.14 -24.86 -2.17
N TYR A 28 10.93 -24.45 -1.87
CA TYR A 28 10.60 -23.12 -1.39
C TYR A 28 11.32 -22.87 -0.07
N THR A 29 12.40 -22.10 -0.09
CA THR A 29 13.11 -21.70 1.13
C THR A 29 12.71 -20.26 1.43
N LEU A 30 11.76 -20.12 2.34
CA LEU A 30 11.44 -18.84 2.97
C LEU A 30 12.69 -18.40 3.75
N ASP A 31 13.23 -17.21 3.41
CA ASP A 31 14.31 -16.60 4.16
C ASP A 31 13.70 -15.68 5.23
N THR A 32 14.11 -15.88 6.47
CA THR A 32 13.59 -15.14 7.63
C THR A 32 14.71 -14.77 8.57
N GLY A 33 14.57 -13.63 9.22
CA GLY A 33 15.58 -13.22 10.20
C GLY A 33 15.25 -11.88 10.83
N LYS A 34 16.20 -11.38 11.62
CA LYS A 34 16.11 -10.03 12.16
C LYS A 34 17.12 -9.11 11.45
N LYS A 35 16.69 -7.88 11.19
CA LYS A 35 17.56 -6.81 10.69
C LYS A 35 17.39 -5.55 11.54
N TYR A 36 18.50 -4.92 11.89
CA TYR A 36 18.46 -3.58 12.45
C TYR A 36 18.23 -2.54 11.36
N ILE A 37 17.79 -1.34 11.74
CA ILE A 37 17.56 -0.27 10.77
C ILE A 37 18.83 0.05 9.97
N LYS A 38 20.02 -0.06 10.57
CA LYS A 38 21.28 0.09 9.83
C LYS A 38 21.49 -0.94 8.73
N ASP A 39 20.95 -2.15 8.90
CA ASP A 39 21.12 -3.26 7.95
C ASP A 39 20.06 -3.19 6.84
N ILE A 40 18.87 -2.66 7.15
CA ILE A 40 17.84 -2.36 6.16
C ILE A 40 18.34 -1.30 5.18
N PHE A 41 18.83 -0.18 5.70
CA PHE A 41 19.38 0.89 4.87
C PHE A 41 20.91 0.77 4.73
N SER A 42 21.40 -0.44 4.49
CA SER A 42 22.82 -0.67 4.21
C SER A 42 23.19 -0.23 2.80
N PRO A 43 24.48 0.03 2.55
CA PRO A 43 24.98 0.36 1.22
C PRO A 43 24.69 -0.69 0.13
N ASP A 44 24.40 -1.94 0.52
CA ASP A 44 24.17 -3.05 -0.41
C ASP A 44 22.68 -3.40 -0.57
N SER A 45 21.79 -2.64 0.08
CA SER A 45 20.36 -2.93 0.09
C SER A 45 19.60 -1.96 -0.82
N PHE A 46 18.79 -2.51 -1.73
CA PHE A 46 17.90 -1.75 -2.59
C PHE A 46 16.47 -2.25 -2.40
N TYR A 47 15.54 -1.32 -2.36
CA TYR A 47 14.13 -1.59 -2.16
C TYR A 47 13.32 -0.96 -3.26
N ASN A 48 12.21 -1.61 -3.59
CA ASN A 48 11.27 -1.12 -4.56
C ASN A 48 9.87 -1.10 -3.94
N VAL A 49 9.15 -0.02 -4.16
CA VAL A 49 7.73 0.09 -3.83
C VAL A 49 6.95 -0.08 -5.13
N PRO A 50 6.43 -1.30 -5.37
CA PRO A 50 5.73 -1.60 -6.61
C PRO A 50 4.45 -0.77 -6.77
N GLU A 51 4.03 -0.57 -8.01
CA GLU A 51 2.83 0.18 -8.36
C GLU A 51 1.52 -0.41 -7.82
N TYR A 52 1.52 -1.72 -7.53
CA TYR A 52 0.35 -2.39 -6.94
C TYR A 52 0.22 -2.18 -5.43
N GLN A 53 1.22 -1.57 -4.78
CA GLN A 53 1.12 -1.21 -3.37
C GLN A 53 0.22 0.02 -3.20
N ARG A 54 -0.49 0.05 -2.06
CA ARG A 54 -1.32 1.22 -1.73
C ARG A 54 -0.46 2.47 -1.55
N PRO A 55 -1.00 3.66 -1.83
CA PRO A 55 -0.29 4.91 -1.58
C PRO A 55 0.17 5.05 -0.12
N TYR A 56 1.10 5.95 0.14
CA TYR A 56 1.46 6.30 1.51
C TYR A 56 0.29 7.06 2.17
N VAL A 57 -0.26 6.48 3.26
CA VAL A 57 -1.49 6.98 3.91
C VAL A 57 -1.32 7.28 5.40
N TRP A 58 -0.13 7.10 5.97
CA TRP A 58 0.11 7.43 7.36
C TRP A 58 -0.05 8.93 7.60
N GLY A 59 -0.88 9.26 8.59
CA GLY A 59 -1.08 10.62 9.07
C GLY A 59 -0.28 10.90 10.34
N LYS A 60 -0.53 12.06 10.91
CA LYS A 60 0.12 12.56 12.14
C LYS A 60 0.16 11.52 13.26
N TYR A 61 -0.97 10.88 13.55
CA TYR A 61 -1.07 9.93 14.68
C TYR A 61 -0.06 8.79 14.55
N GLN A 62 0.01 8.15 13.37
CA GLN A 62 0.91 7.02 13.15
C GLN A 62 2.39 7.44 13.18
N VAL A 63 2.72 8.60 12.58
CA VAL A 63 4.08 9.14 12.54
C VAL A 63 4.57 9.48 13.95
N VAL A 64 3.76 10.21 14.71
CA VAL A 64 4.11 10.61 16.09
C VAL A 64 4.21 9.40 17.00
N THR A 65 3.26 8.44 16.90
CA THR A 65 3.31 7.19 17.69
C THR A 65 4.59 6.42 17.43
N LEU A 66 5.01 6.29 16.18
CA LEU A 66 6.27 5.61 15.83
C LEU A 66 7.48 6.26 16.53
N LEU A 67 7.56 7.59 16.50
CA LEU A 67 8.67 8.34 17.13
C LEU A 67 8.65 8.23 18.66
N ASP A 68 7.46 8.38 19.25
CA ASP A 68 7.26 8.27 20.69
C ASP A 68 7.63 6.88 21.23
N ASP A 69 7.28 5.84 20.49
CA ASP A 69 7.61 4.47 20.88
C ASP A 69 9.12 4.23 20.83
N ILE A 70 9.81 4.72 19.79
CA ILE A 70 11.27 4.64 19.69
C ILE A 70 11.93 5.46 20.80
N ARG A 71 11.45 6.70 21.05
CA ARG A 71 11.93 7.57 22.12
C ARG A 71 11.79 6.91 23.49
N LYS A 72 10.59 6.45 23.83
CA LYS A 72 10.31 5.78 25.12
C LYS A 72 11.16 4.52 25.32
N ALA A 73 11.38 3.76 24.24
CA ALA A 73 12.26 2.59 24.30
C ALA A 73 13.71 2.99 24.60
N MET A 74 14.22 4.02 23.92
CA MET A 74 15.58 4.56 24.13
C MET A 74 15.76 5.13 25.54
N GLU A 75 14.81 5.92 26.04
CA GLU A 75 14.85 6.54 27.38
C GLU A 75 14.76 5.50 28.49
N ARG A 76 13.99 4.44 28.29
CA ARG A 76 13.86 3.36 29.27
C ARG A 76 15.16 2.54 29.41
N ASP A 77 15.82 2.21 28.30
CA ASP A 77 17.08 1.46 28.29
C ASP A 77 17.78 1.56 26.92
N LYS A 78 18.86 2.35 26.86
CA LYS A 78 19.64 2.59 25.64
C LYS A 78 20.33 1.33 25.08
N ASP A 79 20.50 0.30 25.91
CA ASP A 79 21.17 -0.93 25.49
C ASP A 79 20.21 -2.00 25.03
N LYS A 80 18.91 -1.85 25.30
CA LYS A 80 17.88 -2.82 24.94
C LYS A 80 17.39 -2.63 23.53
N GLU A 81 17.19 -3.76 22.85
CA GLU A 81 16.58 -3.79 21.52
C GLU A 81 15.08 -3.43 21.56
N TYR A 82 14.62 -2.70 20.54
CA TYR A 82 13.23 -2.39 20.32
C TYR A 82 12.73 -3.04 19.04
N PHE A 83 11.71 -3.89 19.17
CA PHE A 83 11.07 -4.56 18.04
C PHE A 83 10.02 -3.67 17.42
N LEU A 84 10.25 -3.25 16.17
CA LEU A 84 9.36 -2.36 15.42
C LEU A 84 8.22 -3.08 14.70
N GLY A 85 8.34 -4.38 14.48
CA GLY A 85 7.35 -5.20 13.79
C GLY A 85 7.95 -6.04 12.66
N CYS A 86 7.07 -6.68 11.89
CA CYS A 86 7.46 -7.53 10.76
C CYS A 86 7.43 -6.74 9.45
N MET A 87 8.26 -7.16 8.50
CA MET A 87 8.22 -6.73 7.10
C MET A 87 8.27 -7.94 6.18
N VAL A 88 7.58 -7.87 5.07
CA VAL A 88 7.57 -8.91 4.03
C VAL A 88 8.04 -8.28 2.73
N TRP A 89 8.97 -8.95 2.06
CA TRP A 89 9.40 -8.55 0.72
C TRP A 89 9.70 -9.74 -0.17
N ASN A 90 9.66 -9.51 -1.47
CA ASN A 90 10.10 -10.46 -2.48
C ASN A 90 11.50 -10.06 -2.96
N THR A 91 12.46 -10.96 -2.81
CA THR A 91 13.85 -10.74 -3.23
C THR A 91 14.00 -11.08 -4.69
N LYS A 92 14.47 -10.13 -5.50
CA LYS A 92 14.74 -10.34 -6.91
C LYS A 92 16.15 -9.88 -7.30
N GLN A 93 16.71 -10.53 -8.31
CA GLN A 93 17.92 -10.06 -8.95
C GLN A 93 17.55 -9.08 -10.06
N SER A 94 18.09 -7.89 -10.01
CA SER A 94 17.88 -6.82 -10.98
C SER A 94 19.17 -6.47 -11.68
N LYS A 95 19.08 -5.91 -12.88
CA LYS A 95 20.24 -5.55 -13.70
C LYS A 95 20.04 -4.16 -14.29
N GLU A 96 21.10 -3.36 -14.24
CA GLU A 96 21.16 -2.06 -14.90
C GLU A 96 22.50 -1.95 -15.66
N GLY A 97 22.44 -1.95 -16.99
CA GLY A 97 23.63 -2.13 -17.80
C GLY A 97 24.31 -3.47 -17.47
N ASP A 98 25.57 -3.44 -17.07
CA ASP A 98 26.31 -4.62 -16.61
C ASP A 98 26.29 -4.80 -15.08
N PHE A 99 25.76 -3.83 -14.34
CA PHE A 99 25.65 -3.87 -12.89
C PHE A 99 24.47 -4.76 -12.46
N VAL A 100 24.79 -5.81 -11.69
CA VAL A 100 23.80 -6.76 -11.16
C VAL A 100 23.68 -6.52 -9.66
N TYR A 101 22.46 -6.35 -9.17
CA TYR A 101 22.18 -6.10 -7.76
C TYR A 101 20.93 -6.86 -7.29
N ILE A 102 20.80 -6.97 -5.98
CA ILE A 102 19.63 -7.57 -5.35
C ILE A 102 18.71 -6.44 -4.91
N SER A 103 17.46 -6.50 -5.34
CA SER A 103 16.40 -5.60 -4.90
C SER A 103 15.30 -6.35 -4.14
N GLN A 104 14.61 -5.64 -3.27
CA GLN A 104 13.56 -6.13 -2.39
C GLN A 104 12.25 -5.42 -2.74
N ASP A 105 11.29 -6.10 -3.36
CA ASP A 105 9.94 -5.52 -3.53
C ASP A 105 9.20 -5.59 -2.20
N ILE A 106 8.86 -4.45 -1.64
CA ILE A 106 8.19 -4.38 -0.33
C ILE A 106 6.73 -4.80 -0.51
N LEU A 107 6.29 -5.81 0.24
CA LEU A 107 4.93 -6.34 0.22
C LEU A 107 4.15 -5.96 1.48
N ASP A 108 4.80 -5.97 2.64
CA ASP A 108 4.23 -5.50 3.90
C ASP A 108 5.25 -4.67 4.69
N GLY A 109 4.73 -3.75 5.51
CA GLY A 109 5.55 -2.81 6.26
C GLY A 109 5.91 -1.54 5.49
N GLN A 110 5.38 -1.34 4.28
CA GLN A 110 5.65 -0.20 3.41
C GLN A 110 5.51 1.14 4.12
N GLN A 111 4.42 1.38 4.83
CA GLN A 111 4.17 2.65 5.51
C GLN A 111 5.26 2.96 6.54
N ARG A 112 5.64 1.98 7.36
CA ARG A 112 6.75 2.10 8.31
C ARG A 112 8.07 2.35 7.61
N PHE A 113 8.33 1.60 6.54
CA PHE A 113 9.57 1.72 5.77
C PHE A 113 9.73 3.13 5.17
N ILE A 114 8.70 3.65 4.53
CA ILE A 114 8.69 5.01 3.97
C ILE A 114 8.89 6.02 5.09
N THR A 115 8.16 5.91 6.21
CA THR A 115 8.32 6.84 7.34
C THR A 115 9.74 6.84 7.91
N LEU A 116 10.38 5.67 8.03
CA LEU A 116 11.77 5.56 8.45
C LEU A 116 12.74 6.20 7.44
N TYR A 117 12.43 6.13 6.16
CA TYR A 117 13.21 6.77 5.11
C TYR A 117 13.08 8.30 5.17
N LEU A 118 11.86 8.81 5.33
CA LEU A 118 11.60 10.25 5.55
C LEU A 118 12.29 10.75 6.83
N LEU A 119 12.23 9.96 7.91
CA LEU A 119 12.90 10.27 9.17
C LEU A 119 14.41 10.43 9.02
N GLN A 120 15.04 9.57 8.22
CA GLN A 120 16.47 9.72 7.94
C GLN A 120 16.78 11.04 7.22
N ALA A 121 15.97 11.45 6.23
CA ALA A 121 16.14 12.73 5.56
C ALA A 121 16.02 13.92 6.52
N VAL A 122 15.01 13.88 7.40
CA VAL A 122 14.81 14.93 8.43
C VAL A 122 16.01 14.97 9.40
N LEU A 123 16.48 13.82 9.89
CA LEU A 123 17.66 13.75 10.76
C LEU A 123 18.93 14.27 10.08
N ARG A 124 19.13 13.95 8.80
CA ARG A 124 20.22 14.53 7.97
C ARG A 124 20.17 16.04 7.97
N ASP A 125 19.00 16.59 7.71
CA ASP A 125 18.84 18.03 7.52
C ASP A 125 18.84 18.81 8.85
N LEU A 126 18.44 18.18 9.97
CA LEU A 126 18.51 18.75 11.32
C LEU A 126 19.94 18.73 11.89
N SER A 127 20.75 17.74 11.52
CA SER A 127 22.09 17.57 12.04
C SER A 127 23.06 18.64 11.52
N LYS A 128 23.91 19.15 12.42
CA LYS A 128 25.08 20.01 12.08
C LYS A 128 26.35 19.18 11.80
N SER A 129 26.35 17.88 12.14
CA SER A 129 27.47 16.98 11.94
C SER A 129 27.56 16.54 10.48
N LYS A 130 28.65 16.94 9.80
CA LYS A 130 28.93 16.52 8.42
C LYS A 130 29.05 14.99 8.29
N ASP A 131 29.62 14.34 9.30
CA ASP A 131 29.79 12.87 9.30
C ASP A 131 28.43 12.17 9.34
N LEU A 132 27.52 12.66 10.19
CA LEU A 132 26.17 12.10 10.25
C LEU A 132 25.39 12.36 8.97
N GLN A 133 25.49 13.58 8.41
CA GLN A 133 24.85 13.93 7.13
C GLN A 133 25.35 13.00 6.01
N ASN A 134 26.66 12.78 5.90
CA ASN A 134 27.25 11.92 4.88
C ASN A 134 26.83 10.46 5.09
N LYS A 135 26.86 9.98 6.33
CA LYS A 135 26.43 8.61 6.66
C LYS A 135 24.97 8.34 6.28
N ILE A 136 24.09 9.29 6.53
CA ILE A 136 22.68 9.17 6.12
C ILE A 136 22.59 9.23 4.60
N ARG A 137 23.29 10.14 3.93
CA ARG A 137 23.27 10.27 2.48
C ARG A 137 23.62 8.95 1.78
N THR A 138 24.68 8.28 2.17
CA THR A 138 25.10 6.99 1.58
C THR A 138 24.10 5.86 1.85
N ARG A 139 23.28 5.95 2.90
CA ARG A 139 22.18 5.03 3.20
C ARG A 139 20.91 5.31 2.39
N MET A 140 20.79 6.51 1.88
CA MET A 140 19.63 6.91 1.05
C MET A 140 19.90 6.77 -0.45
N ARG A 141 21.14 6.98 -0.87
CA ARG A 141 21.55 6.97 -2.28
C ARG A 141 22.91 6.34 -2.45
N GLN A 142 23.08 5.51 -3.45
CA GLN A 142 24.35 5.05 -3.98
C GLN A 142 24.90 6.12 -4.93
N GLU A 143 26.13 6.54 -4.70
CA GLU A 143 26.81 7.46 -5.60
C GLU A 143 27.42 6.69 -6.77
N ARG A 144 27.54 7.37 -7.89
CA ARG A 144 28.22 6.83 -9.06
C ARG A 144 29.72 6.67 -8.74
N ASP A 145 30.23 5.50 -9.08
CA ASP A 145 31.66 5.25 -9.12
C ASP A 145 32.04 4.77 -10.53
N GLU A 146 32.70 5.66 -11.28
CA GLU A 146 33.10 5.38 -12.66
C GLU A 146 34.23 4.34 -12.77
N PHE A 147 35.07 4.24 -11.72
CA PHE A 147 36.19 3.31 -11.72
C PHE A 147 35.74 1.88 -11.47
N ASP A 148 34.76 1.70 -10.60
CA ASP A 148 34.19 0.39 -10.28
C ASP A 148 32.95 0.07 -11.11
N GLY A 149 32.53 0.95 -12.04
CA GLY A 149 31.34 0.77 -12.88
C GLY A 149 30.03 0.76 -12.10
N ILE A 150 30.01 1.41 -10.93
CA ILE A 150 28.82 1.47 -10.06
C ILE A 150 27.93 2.64 -10.50
N PRO A 151 26.66 2.39 -10.90
CA PRO A 151 25.73 3.46 -11.26
C PRO A 151 25.23 4.22 -10.03
N GLU A 152 24.86 5.49 -10.23
CA GLU A 152 24.11 6.23 -9.23
C GLU A 152 22.70 5.64 -9.09
N ARG A 153 22.26 5.36 -7.84
CA ARG A 153 20.96 4.73 -7.60
C ARG A 153 20.39 5.11 -6.23
N ASN A 154 19.10 5.36 -6.19
CA ASN A 154 18.39 5.50 -4.91
C ASN A 154 18.28 4.14 -4.21
N ARG A 155 18.34 4.14 -2.86
CA ARG A 155 18.13 2.92 -2.08
C ARG A 155 16.67 2.48 -2.01
N ILE A 156 15.76 3.43 -2.25
CA ILE A 156 14.35 3.15 -2.44
C ILE A 156 13.92 3.71 -3.80
N GLU A 157 13.23 2.90 -4.56
CA GLU A 157 12.59 3.33 -5.80
C GLU A 157 11.10 3.15 -5.71
N PHE A 158 10.36 4.13 -6.22
CA PHE A 158 8.92 4.06 -6.39
C PHE A 158 8.63 3.87 -7.87
N GLU A 159 7.79 2.90 -8.19
CA GLU A 159 7.32 2.71 -9.56
C GLU A 159 6.33 3.82 -9.97
N ILE A 160 5.64 4.43 -8.99
CA ILE A 160 4.77 5.58 -9.23
C ILE A 160 5.60 6.85 -9.40
N ARG A 161 5.43 7.51 -10.53
CA ARG A 161 6.25 8.67 -10.94
C ARG A 161 6.17 9.87 -10.00
N LYS A 162 4.98 10.21 -9.52
CA LYS A 162 4.78 11.37 -8.63
C LYS A 162 5.51 11.21 -7.29
N ASP A 163 5.48 10.01 -6.73
CA ASP A 163 6.22 9.70 -5.50
C ASP A 163 7.72 9.83 -5.73
N LYS A 164 8.22 9.38 -6.88
CA LYS A 164 9.63 9.49 -7.27
C LYS A 164 10.06 10.96 -7.37
N GLU A 165 9.30 11.80 -8.05
CA GLU A 165 9.59 13.25 -8.19
C GLU A 165 9.61 13.96 -6.84
N PHE A 166 8.66 13.63 -5.96
CA PHE A 166 8.61 14.16 -4.59
C PHE A 166 9.84 13.75 -3.77
N LEU A 167 10.26 12.50 -3.85
CA LEU A 167 11.44 12.02 -3.14
C LEU A 167 12.72 12.73 -3.61
N GLU A 168 12.93 12.91 -4.91
CA GLU A 168 14.10 13.59 -5.44
C GLU A 168 14.19 15.03 -4.93
N GLU A 169 13.09 15.77 -4.94
CA GLU A 169 13.08 17.19 -4.60
C GLU A 169 13.14 17.46 -3.08
N TYR A 170 12.36 16.70 -2.29
CA TYR A 170 12.18 17.01 -0.86
C TYR A 170 12.92 16.07 0.09
N VAL A 171 13.23 14.85 -0.33
CA VAL A 171 13.81 13.84 0.54
C VAL A 171 15.29 13.61 0.26
N LEU A 172 15.66 13.42 -1.00
CA LEU A 172 17.06 13.15 -1.38
C LEU A 172 17.90 14.43 -1.45
N LYS A 173 17.33 15.50 -1.92
CA LYS A 173 17.99 16.81 -1.97
C LYS A 173 18.32 17.31 -0.57
N LYS A 174 19.55 17.79 -0.39
CA LYS A 174 20.00 18.36 0.88
C LYS A 174 19.13 19.57 1.25
N ASN A 175 18.68 19.59 2.50
CA ASN A 175 17.73 20.57 3.05
C ASN A 175 16.35 20.59 2.38
N GLY A 176 16.01 19.64 1.51
CA GLY A 176 14.69 19.56 0.90
C GLY A 176 13.57 19.40 1.94
N THR A 177 13.83 18.68 3.05
CA THR A 177 12.86 18.56 4.14
C THR A 177 12.62 19.84 4.93
N LYS A 178 13.42 20.89 4.70
CA LYS A 178 13.28 22.21 5.34
C LYS A 178 12.53 23.23 4.49
N ASP A 179 12.12 22.86 3.31
CA ASP A 179 11.26 23.72 2.48
C ASP A 179 9.80 23.65 2.99
N PHE A 180 9.59 24.25 4.17
CA PHE A 180 8.32 24.16 4.89
C PHE A 180 7.15 24.79 4.12
N ASP A 181 7.40 25.83 3.33
CA ASP A 181 6.34 26.52 2.60
C ASP A 181 5.82 25.65 1.45
N SER A 182 6.71 25.06 0.67
CA SER A 182 6.34 24.10 -0.37
C SER A 182 5.67 22.84 0.21
N LEU A 183 6.22 22.26 1.28
CA LEU A 183 5.66 21.08 1.93
C LEU A 183 4.25 21.32 2.51
N ARG A 184 4.00 22.52 3.10
CA ARG A 184 2.66 22.90 3.55
C ARG A 184 1.69 23.05 2.39
N SER A 185 2.11 23.73 1.32
CA SER A 185 1.30 23.87 0.12
C SER A 185 0.90 22.50 -0.46
N ILE A 186 1.87 21.59 -0.60
CA ILE A 186 1.64 20.24 -1.11
C ILE A 186 0.68 19.48 -0.21
N SER A 187 0.86 19.52 1.11
CA SER A 187 0.05 18.76 2.08
C SER A 187 -1.42 19.21 2.12
N GLN A 188 -1.69 20.47 1.77
CA GLN A 188 -3.03 21.09 1.80
C GLN A 188 -3.75 21.05 0.46
N ASP A 189 -3.05 20.81 -0.64
CA ASP A 189 -3.64 20.79 -1.98
C ASP A 189 -4.51 19.55 -2.17
N LYS A 190 -5.82 19.74 -2.26
CA LYS A 190 -6.81 18.66 -2.45
C LYS A 190 -6.65 17.91 -3.78
N ASN A 191 -6.06 18.56 -4.78
CA ASN A 191 -5.89 17.99 -6.12
C ASN A 191 -4.58 17.20 -6.25
N ASN A 192 -3.71 17.27 -5.24
CA ASN A 192 -2.46 16.54 -5.26
C ASN A 192 -2.66 15.05 -4.94
N ASP A 193 -1.69 14.24 -5.35
CA ASP A 193 -1.68 12.81 -5.08
C ASP A 193 -1.72 12.52 -3.56
N VAL A 194 -2.47 11.48 -3.17
CA VAL A 194 -2.65 11.10 -1.75
C VAL A 194 -1.33 10.76 -1.07
N SER A 195 -0.48 9.99 -1.77
CA SER A 195 0.85 9.60 -1.26
C SER A 195 1.73 10.83 -1.04
N VAL A 196 1.81 11.70 -2.04
CA VAL A 196 2.62 12.93 -2.01
C VAL A 196 2.16 13.88 -0.88
N LYS A 197 0.86 14.08 -0.73
CA LYS A 197 0.30 14.90 0.36
C LYS A 197 0.68 14.35 1.74
N ASN A 198 0.52 13.05 1.92
CA ASN A 198 0.79 12.42 3.20
C ASN A 198 2.28 12.34 3.51
N MET A 199 3.16 12.14 2.51
CA MET A 199 4.61 12.22 2.71
C MET A 199 5.04 13.64 3.10
N ALA A 200 4.50 14.68 2.45
CA ALA A 200 4.75 16.08 2.82
C ALA A 200 4.28 16.36 4.26
N SER A 201 3.07 15.94 4.60
CA SER A 201 2.55 16.05 5.98
C SER A 201 3.42 15.31 6.98
N ALA A 202 3.87 14.08 6.67
CA ALA A 202 4.74 13.31 7.53
C ALA A 202 6.09 14.01 7.79
N ILE A 203 6.71 14.61 6.77
CA ILE A 203 7.95 15.38 6.94
C ILE A 203 7.71 16.56 7.89
N LEU A 204 6.60 17.30 7.75
CA LEU A 204 6.25 18.40 8.64
C LEU A 204 6.05 17.92 10.09
N GLU A 205 5.35 16.81 10.29
CA GLU A 205 5.13 16.23 11.63
C GLU A 205 6.44 15.71 12.26
N LEU A 206 7.35 15.14 11.46
CA LEU A 206 8.68 14.74 11.92
C LEU A 206 9.47 15.96 12.41
N HIS A 207 9.46 17.07 11.66
CA HIS A 207 10.12 18.31 12.08
C HIS A 207 9.48 18.90 13.34
N ASN A 208 8.15 18.96 13.42
CA ASN A 208 7.42 19.46 14.58
C ASN A 208 7.77 18.65 15.83
N TRP A 209 7.78 17.32 15.74
CA TRP A 209 8.13 16.43 16.85
C TRP A 209 9.54 16.70 17.38
N PHE A 210 10.53 16.86 16.50
CA PHE A 210 11.90 17.22 16.93
C PHE A 210 11.98 18.62 17.49
N GLN A 211 11.21 19.58 16.95
CA GLN A 211 11.21 20.96 17.44
C GLN A 211 10.63 21.04 18.85
N ASP A 212 9.54 20.33 19.14
CA ASP A 212 8.95 20.24 20.47
C ASP A 212 9.97 19.64 21.48
N LEU A 213 10.64 18.57 21.08
CA LEU A 213 11.68 17.95 21.88
C LEU A 213 12.87 18.87 22.15
N PHE A 214 13.29 19.65 21.15
CA PHE A 214 14.43 20.56 21.30
C PHE A 214 14.18 21.72 22.29
N ASN A 215 12.92 22.02 22.58
CA ASN A 215 12.58 23.00 23.63
C ASN A 215 12.88 22.45 25.04
N GLU A 216 12.98 21.13 25.19
CA GLU A 216 13.23 20.43 26.45
C GLU A 216 14.72 20.01 26.63
N GLU A 217 15.47 19.91 25.51
CA GLU A 217 16.84 19.36 25.51
C GLU A 217 17.93 20.43 25.51
N LEU A 218 18.92 20.27 26.39
CA LEU A 218 20.05 21.19 26.53
C LEU A 218 21.07 21.05 25.38
N ASP A 219 21.29 19.83 24.85
CA ASP A 219 22.18 19.56 23.73
C ASP A 219 21.47 18.80 22.60
N VAL A 220 20.81 19.56 21.77
CA VAL A 220 20.08 19.08 20.60
C VAL A 220 20.94 18.21 19.67
N GLN A 221 22.21 18.58 19.45
CA GLN A 221 23.05 17.85 18.49
C GLN A 221 23.51 16.49 19.05
N GLN A 222 23.78 16.44 20.34
CA GLN A 222 24.10 15.18 21.01
C GLN A 222 22.85 14.27 21.05
N TYR A 223 21.69 14.81 21.34
CA TYR A 223 20.44 14.05 21.31
C TYR A 223 20.15 13.44 19.92
N LEU A 224 20.26 14.23 18.83
CA LEU A 224 20.11 13.72 17.46
C LEU A 224 21.06 12.57 17.16
N LYS A 225 22.31 12.67 17.62
CA LYS A 225 23.32 11.61 17.45
C LYS A 225 22.94 10.34 18.23
N ASP A 226 22.51 10.49 19.47
CA ASP A 226 22.09 9.38 20.33
C ASP A 226 20.84 8.70 19.77
N PHE A 227 19.85 9.49 19.40
CA PHE A 227 18.61 8.99 18.77
C PHE A 227 18.90 8.22 17.48
N TYR A 228 19.72 8.79 16.60
CA TYR A 228 20.11 8.12 15.35
C TYR A 228 20.90 6.84 15.62
N THR A 229 21.78 6.85 16.62
CA THR A 229 22.55 5.67 16.99
C THR A 229 21.64 4.57 17.51
N TYR A 230 20.70 4.90 18.41
CA TYR A 230 19.71 3.97 18.91
C TYR A 230 18.82 3.42 17.78
N LEU A 231 18.27 4.30 16.96
CA LEU A 231 17.45 3.93 15.78
C LEU A 231 18.19 2.92 14.91
N CYS A 232 19.46 3.15 14.61
CA CYS A 232 20.23 2.33 13.71
C CYS A 232 20.68 1.00 14.32
N THR A 233 20.97 0.95 15.63
CA THR A 233 21.66 -0.19 16.25
C THR A 233 20.82 -1.00 17.21
N LYS A 234 19.68 -0.46 17.65
CA LYS A 234 18.79 -1.10 18.64
C LYS A 234 17.37 -1.31 18.12
N VAL A 235 16.91 -0.50 17.17
CA VAL A 235 15.60 -0.73 16.54
C VAL A 235 15.76 -1.79 15.45
N LEU A 236 14.93 -2.82 15.52
CA LEU A 236 14.97 -3.95 14.60
C LEU A 236 13.59 -4.33 14.08
N ILE A 237 13.61 -4.99 12.95
CA ILE A 237 12.46 -5.69 12.36
C ILE A 237 12.74 -7.19 12.27
N ILE A 238 11.67 -7.97 12.19
CA ILE A 238 11.73 -9.34 11.68
C ILE A 238 11.29 -9.29 10.21
N TYR A 239 12.11 -9.84 9.33
CA TYR A 239 11.77 -9.91 7.91
C TYR A 239 11.42 -11.32 7.48
N LEU A 240 10.53 -11.40 6.49
CA LEU A 240 10.23 -12.60 5.74
C LEU A 240 10.44 -12.28 4.26
N SER A 241 11.25 -13.09 3.60
CA SER A 241 11.60 -12.91 2.19
C SER A 241 11.31 -14.15 1.39
N THR A 242 10.69 -13.99 0.24
CA THR A 242 10.51 -15.06 -0.73
C THR A 242 11.44 -14.82 -1.92
N PRO A 243 12.21 -15.80 -2.36
CA PRO A 243 13.12 -15.62 -3.47
C PRO A 243 12.34 -15.68 -4.79
N ASN A 244 12.34 -14.58 -5.52
CA ASN A 244 11.89 -14.45 -6.92
C ASN A 244 10.54 -15.14 -7.27
N ASN A 245 9.66 -15.29 -6.28
CA ASN A 245 8.34 -15.85 -6.47
C ASN A 245 7.28 -14.94 -5.81
N LEU A 246 6.64 -14.14 -6.63
CA LEU A 246 5.65 -13.18 -6.18
C LEU A 246 4.37 -13.87 -5.65
N ASP A 247 4.01 -15.06 -6.18
CA ASP A 247 2.85 -15.82 -5.71
C ASP A 247 3.02 -16.31 -4.28
N ASP A 248 4.19 -16.87 -3.98
CA ASP A 248 4.50 -17.34 -2.63
C ASP A 248 4.60 -16.17 -1.65
N ALA A 249 5.14 -15.04 -2.11
CA ALA A 249 5.20 -13.81 -1.34
C ALA A 249 3.79 -13.31 -0.97
N TYR A 250 2.85 -13.32 -1.93
CA TYR A 250 1.46 -12.95 -1.68
C TYR A 250 0.72 -13.97 -0.80
N ASN A 251 0.95 -15.26 -1.00
CA ASN A 251 0.36 -16.30 -0.15
C ASN A 251 0.82 -16.16 1.31
N LEU A 252 2.13 -15.96 1.50
CA LEU A 252 2.72 -15.71 2.82
C LEU A 252 2.13 -14.45 3.46
N PHE A 253 2.08 -13.37 2.71
CA PHE A 253 1.51 -12.11 3.13
C PHE A 253 0.03 -12.24 3.54
N THR A 254 -0.78 -12.96 2.75
CA THR A 254 -2.18 -13.22 3.06
C THR A 254 -2.35 -14.03 4.36
N VAL A 255 -1.51 -15.04 4.57
CA VAL A 255 -1.54 -15.85 5.79
C VAL A 255 -1.14 -15.03 7.02
N LEU A 256 -0.12 -14.19 6.92
CA LEU A 256 0.33 -13.33 8.03
C LEU A 256 -0.72 -12.27 8.39
N ASN A 257 -1.32 -11.64 7.39
CA ASN A 257 -2.34 -10.62 7.61
C ASN A 257 -3.68 -11.18 8.10
N SER A 258 -3.99 -12.43 7.82
CA SER A 258 -5.18 -13.08 8.39
C SER A 258 -5.16 -13.17 9.93
N ARG A 259 -3.99 -12.96 10.54
CA ARG A 259 -3.73 -13.01 11.99
C ARG A 259 -3.30 -11.68 12.62
N GLY A 260 -3.18 -10.59 11.83
CA GLY A 260 -2.72 -9.26 12.27
C GLY A 260 -3.60 -8.12 11.81
N LEU A 261 -3.03 -6.93 11.59
CA LEU A 261 -3.71 -5.78 10.99
C LEU A 261 -4.12 -6.14 9.55
N GLN A 262 -5.41 -6.26 9.32
CA GLN A 262 -5.96 -6.71 8.05
C GLN A 262 -5.64 -5.70 6.93
N LEU A 263 -4.94 -6.17 5.89
CA LEU A 263 -5.08 -5.55 4.56
C LEU A 263 -6.54 -5.65 4.12
N GLN A 264 -6.96 -4.64 3.42
CA GLN A 264 -8.25 -4.71 2.74
C GLN A 264 -8.16 -5.78 1.64
N ALA A 265 -9.23 -6.51 1.45
CA ALA A 265 -9.27 -7.54 0.40
C ALA A 265 -9.12 -6.93 -1.00
N SER A 266 -9.48 -5.67 -1.15
CA SER A 266 -9.27 -4.84 -2.34
C SER A 266 -7.79 -4.68 -2.72
N ASP A 267 -6.88 -4.50 -1.73
CA ASP A 267 -5.44 -4.38 -2.00
C ASP A 267 -4.88 -5.65 -2.64
N ILE A 268 -5.29 -6.81 -2.11
CA ILE A 268 -4.88 -8.12 -2.63
C ILE A 268 -5.42 -8.32 -4.05
N LEU A 269 -6.69 -7.95 -4.26
CA LEU A 269 -7.34 -8.10 -5.55
C LEU A 269 -6.70 -7.18 -6.62
N ARG A 270 -6.37 -5.94 -6.25
CA ARG A 270 -5.63 -5.00 -7.10
C ARG A 270 -4.31 -5.64 -7.58
N ALA A 271 -3.49 -6.07 -6.63
CA ALA A 271 -2.19 -6.66 -6.92
C ALA A 271 -2.28 -7.89 -7.83
N GLN A 272 -3.22 -8.80 -7.55
CA GLN A 272 -3.44 -9.99 -8.35
C GLN A 272 -3.83 -9.66 -9.79
N ASN A 273 -4.64 -8.63 -10.02
CA ASN A 273 -5.10 -8.27 -11.35
C ASN A 273 -4.05 -7.46 -12.12
N LEU A 274 -3.36 -6.51 -11.50
CA LEU A 274 -2.27 -5.76 -12.15
C LEU A 274 -1.18 -6.68 -12.71
N ARG A 275 -0.86 -7.74 -11.98
CA ARG A 275 0.11 -8.76 -12.43
C ARG A 275 -0.25 -9.43 -13.76
N HIS A 276 -1.54 -9.55 -14.10
CA HIS A 276 -2.00 -10.16 -15.35
C HIS A 276 -1.94 -9.20 -16.54
N ILE A 277 -1.62 -7.93 -16.32
CA ILE A 277 -1.43 -6.92 -17.36
C ILE A 277 0.05 -6.93 -17.74
N LYS A 278 0.34 -7.24 -19.00
CA LYS A 278 1.71 -7.44 -19.50
C LYS A 278 2.41 -6.13 -19.82
N ASP A 279 1.67 -5.18 -20.37
CA ASP A 279 2.20 -3.87 -20.72
C ASP A 279 2.37 -3.01 -19.46
N GLU A 280 3.51 -2.31 -19.37
CA GLU A 280 3.84 -1.50 -18.18
C GLU A 280 3.05 -0.20 -18.14
N GLU A 281 2.78 0.42 -19.30
CA GLU A 281 2.00 1.67 -19.36
C GLU A 281 0.54 1.38 -19.03
N ASP A 282 -0.04 0.31 -19.59
CA ASP A 282 -1.41 -0.13 -19.27
C ASP A 282 -1.52 -0.47 -17.77
N ARG A 283 -0.52 -1.14 -17.19
CA ARG A 283 -0.51 -1.50 -15.78
C ARG A 283 -0.51 -0.26 -14.87
N LYS A 284 0.26 0.78 -15.21
CA LYS A 284 0.23 2.07 -14.50
C LYS A 284 -1.13 2.76 -14.62
N GLU A 285 -1.68 2.79 -15.83
CA GLU A 285 -3.00 3.40 -16.07
C GLU A 285 -4.10 2.71 -15.24
N PHE A 286 -4.10 1.37 -15.17
CA PHE A 286 -5.07 0.63 -14.37
C PHE A 286 -4.84 0.78 -12.88
N ALA A 287 -3.59 0.91 -12.41
CA ALA A 287 -3.30 1.21 -11.01
C ALA A 287 -3.85 2.58 -10.60
N GLU A 288 -3.65 3.62 -11.43
CA GLU A 288 -4.19 4.96 -11.20
C GLU A 288 -5.73 4.98 -11.25
N LYS A 289 -6.35 4.23 -12.18
CA LYS A 289 -7.81 4.08 -12.25
C LYS A 289 -8.37 3.45 -10.99
N TRP A 290 -7.70 2.42 -10.44
CA TRP A 290 -8.11 1.77 -9.21
C TRP A 290 -8.11 2.75 -8.03
N GLU A 291 -7.02 3.50 -7.83
CA GLU A 291 -6.91 4.51 -6.77
C GLU A 291 -7.99 5.58 -6.89
N LYS A 292 -8.28 5.99 -8.13
CA LYS A 292 -9.37 6.92 -8.40
C LYS A 292 -10.74 6.34 -8.03
N TYR A 293 -10.99 5.06 -8.33
CA TYR A 293 -12.25 4.42 -7.95
C TYR A 293 -12.35 4.27 -6.43
N GLU A 294 -11.28 3.82 -5.78
CA GLU A 294 -11.22 3.65 -4.33
C GLU A 294 -11.45 4.97 -3.59
N SER A 295 -10.78 6.05 -4.02
CA SER A 295 -10.93 7.37 -3.42
C SER A 295 -12.29 8.03 -3.70
N ALA A 296 -13.01 7.60 -4.72
CA ALA A 296 -14.33 8.13 -5.09
C ALA A 296 -15.49 7.37 -4.43
N ILE A 297 -15.22 6.27 -3.71
CA ILE A 297 -16.24 5.54 -2.97
C ILE A 297 -16.56 6.30 -1.68
N ASP A 298 -17.80 6.75 -1.62
CA ASP A 298 -18.38 7.47 -0.50
C ASP A 298 -19.75 6.86 -0.18
N GLU A 299 -20.51 7.47 0.75
CA GLU A 299 -21.85 6.98 1.04
C GLU A 299 -22.61 6.56 -0.25
N PRO A 300 -23.32 5.42 -0.24
CA PRO A 300 -23.74 4.62 0.92
C PRO A 300 -22.83 3.44 1.28
N PHE A 301 -21.65 3.31 0.71
CA PHE A 301 -20.67 2.30 1.10
C PHE A 301 -19.69 2.89 2.11
N ASN A 302 -19.29 2.09 3.12
CA ASN A 302 -18.31 2.53 4.13
C ASN A 302 -16.87 2.17 3.73
N SER A 303 -16.70 1.33 2.72
CA SER A 303 -15.39 0.91 2.24
C SER A 303 -15.46 0.45 0.78
N PHE A 304 -14.32 0.45 0.12
CA PHE A 304 -14.21 -0.08 -1.23
C PHE A 304 -14.49 -1.59 -1.28
N ASP A 305 -14.14 -2.33 -0.24
CA ASP A 305 -14.49 -3.76 -0.12
C ASP A 305 -16.01 -4.00 -0.15
N GLU A 306 -16.80 -3.14 0.51
CA GLU A 306 -18.27 -3.23 0.43
C GLU A 306 -18.79 -3.00 -0.99
N PHE A 307 -18.25 -2.03 -1.71
CA PHE A 307 -18.57 -1.81 -3.13
C PHE A 307 -18.18 -3.02 -3.99
N LEU A 308 -17.00 -3.59 -3.78
CA LEU A 308 -16.57 -4.79 -4.50
C LEU A 308 -17.49 -5.99 -4.22
N TRP A 309 -17.99 -6.14 -3.00
CA TRP A 309 -19.04 -7.11 -2.70
C TRP A 309 -20.31 -6.89 -3.51
N ALA A 310 -20.73 -5.64 -3.71
CA ALA A 310 -21.87 -5.34 -4.59
C ALA A 310 -21.59 -5.78 -6.03
N VAL A 311 -20.38 -5.57 -6.55
CA VAL A 311 -19.97 -6.06 -7.87
C VAL A 311 -19.98 -7.59 -7.94
N VAL A 312 -19.51 -8.29 -6.91
CA VAL A 312 -19.59 -9.75 -6.80
C VAL A 312 -21.04 -10.22 -6.90
N PHE A 313 -21.96 -9.63 -6.14
CA PHE A 313 -23.38 -10.00 -6.16
C PHE A 313 -24.01 -9.81 -7.54
N ILE A 314 -23.72 -8.69 -8.19
CA ILE A 314 -24.22 -8.40 -9.54
C ILE A 314 -23.72 -9.43 -10.55
N THR A 315 -22.44 -9.79 -10.46
CA THR A 315 -21.78 -10.71 -11.40
C THR A 315 -22.22 -12.16 -11.17
N MET A 316 -22.23 -12.60 -9.93
CA MET A 316 -22.56 -13.98 -9.57
C MET A 316 -24.07 -14.28 -9.59
N LYS A 317 -24.91 -13.24 -9.40
CA LYS A 317 -26.38 -13.37 -9.27
C LYS A 317 -26.86 -14.33 -8.18
N TYR A 318 -25.99 -14.67 -7.23
CA TYR A 318 -26.32 -15.43 -6.02
C TYR A 318 -25.39 -15.03 -4.88
N ARG A 319 -25.80 -15.35 -3.65
CA ARG A 319 -24.97 -15.10 -2.47
C ARG A 319 -23.94 -16.23 -2.35
N SER A 320 -22.69 -15.86 -2.15
CA SER A 320 -21.66 -16.79 -1.66
C SER A 320 -21.97 -17.17 -0.19
N ASP A 321 -21.52 -18.34 0.26
CA ASP A 321 -21.66 -18.75 1.66
C ASP A 321 -21.12 -17.69 2.62
N ASP A 322 -21.78 -17.53 3.78
CA ASP A 322 -21.55 -16.45 4.75
C ASP A 322 -20.11 -16.32 5.28
N ASN A 323 -19.26 -17.31 5.02
CA ASN A 323 -17.86 -17.36 5.47
C ASN A 323 -16.82 -17.19 4.33
N GLN A 324 -17.24 -16.80 3.13
CA GLN A 324 -16.31 -16.65 2.01
C GLN A 324 -15.67 -15.25 2.04
N SER A 325 -14.33 -15.16 1.92
CA SER A 325 -13.66 -13.88 1.75
C SER A 325 -13.89 -13.29 0.35
N LEU A 326 -13.79 -11.96 0.20
CA LEU A 326 -13.94 -11.27 -1.07
C LEU A 326 -13.01 -11.87 -2.16
N ASN A 327 -11.76 -12.13 -1.81
CA ASN A 327 -10.79 -12.73 -2.73
C ASN A 327 -11.22 -14.12 -3.21
N LYS A 328 -11.77 -14.95 -2.34
CA LYS A 328 -12.31 -16.27 -2.74
C LYS A 328 -13.51 -16.14 -3.68
N ALA A 329 -14.34 -15.12 -3.50
CA ALA A 329 -15.46 -14.85 -4.40
C ALA A 329 -14.96 -14.47 -5.80
N PHE A 330 -13.93 -13.63 -5.91
CA PHE A 330 -13.30 -13.31 -7.19
C PHE A 330 -12.61 -14.54 -7.81
N GLU A 331 -11.87 -15.33 -7.03
CA GLU A 331 -11.28 -16.59 -7.51
C GLU A 331 -12.33 -17.54 -8.09
N PHE A 332 -13.50 -17.65 -7.44
CA PHE A 332 -14.61 -18.44 -7.95
C PHE A 332 -15.15 -17.91 -9.28
N MET A 333 -15.29 -16.57 -9.41
CA MET A 333 -15.73 -15.94 -10.67
C MET A 333 -14.73 -16.19 -11.80
N TYR A 334 -13.42 -16.11 -11.54
CA TYR A 334 -12.38 -16.44 -12.51
C TYR A 334 -12.44 -17.91 -12.93
N GLY A 335 -12.55 -18.81 -11.98
CA GLY A 335 -12.64 -20.25 -12.24
C GLY A 335 -13.88 -20.69 -13.04
N ARG A 336 -14.93 -19.85 -13.04
CA ARG A 336 -16.17 -20.04 -13.80
C ARG A 336 -16.24 -19.24 -15.10
N ASN A 337 -15.20 -18.55 -15.48
CA ASN A 337 -15.16 -17.62 -16.62
C ASN A 337 -16.26 -16.54 -16.59
N MET A 338 -16.71 -16.17 -15.40
CA MET A 338 -17.64 -15.06 -15.20
C MET A 338 -16.95 -13.71 -15.29
N LEU A 339 -15.65 -13.69 -15.00
CA LEU A 339 -14.79 -12.52 -15.00
C LEU A 339 -13.40 -12.93 -15.50
N THR A 340 -12.72 -12.03 -16.20
CA THR A 340 -11.35 -12.25 -16.68
C THR A 340 -10.38 -11.51 -15.77
N ARG A 341 -9.28 -12.16 -15.37
CA ARG A 341 -8.21 -11.50 -14.61
C ARG A 341 -7.55 -10.37 -15.40
N GLY A 342 -6.99 -9.42 -14.70
CA GLY A 342 -6.34 -8.26 -15.29
C GLY A 342 -7.35 -7.23 -15.78
N GLU A 343 -7.17 -6.74 -17.00
CA GLU A 343 -7.96 -5.67 -17.62
C GLU A 343 -9.48 -5.88 -17.49
N GLY A 344 -9.98 -7.09 -17.77
CA GLY A 344 -11.41 -7.37 -17.69
C GLY A 344 -11.99 -7.15 -16.30
N THR A 345 -11.25 -7.40 -15.23
CA THR A 345 -11.67 -7.09 -13.86
C THR A 345 -11.73 -5.59 -13.63
N PHE A 346 -10.69 -4.84 -14.03
CA PHE A 346 -10.67 -3.39 -13.90
C PHE A 346 -11.78 -2.71 -14.69
N GLU A 347 -12.09 -3.21 -15.89
CA GLU A 347 -13.18 -2.70 -16.72
C GLU A 347 -14.55 -2.88 -16.06
N VAL A 348 -14.80 -4.07 -15.49
CA VAL A 348 -16.08 -4.35 -14.80
C VAL A 348 -16.21 -3.47 -13.57
N ILE A 349 -15.17 -3.39 -12.72
CA ILE A 349 -15.17 -2.53 -11.54
C ILE A 349 -15.36 -1.06 -11.94
N GLY A 350 -14.65 -0.58 -12.97
CA GLY A 350 -14.76 0.79 -13.45
C GLY A 350 -16.15 1.14 -13.99
N ARG A 351 -16.84 0.21 -14.68
CA ARG A 351 -18.21 0.42 -15.12
C ARG A 351 -19.16 0.60 -13.95
N TYR A 352 -19.07 -0.28 -12.94
CA TYR A 352 -19.93 -0.16 -11.76
C TYR A 352 -19.58 1.02 -10.87
N ALA A 353 -18.31 1.41 -10.78
CA ALA A 353 -17.90 2.64 -10.09
C ALA A 353 -18.52 3.89 -10.75
N LYS A 354 -18.57 3.96 -12.08
CA LYS A 354 -19.28 5.04 -12.81
C LYS A 354 -20.78 5.03 -12.55
N HIS A 355 -21.40 3.85 -12.45
CA HIS A 355 -22.82 3.75 -12.09
C HIS A 355 -23.07 4.22 -10.66
N LEU A 356 -22.22 3.83 -9.71
CA LEU A 356 -22.30 4.30 -8.34
C LEU A 356 -22.14 5.82 -8.27
N GLN A 357 -21.11 6.37 -8.91
CA GLN A 357 -20.87 7.80 -8.94
C GLN A 357 -22.08 8.58 -9.47
N ALA A 358 -22.70 8.13 -10.56
CA ALA A 358 -23.90 8.79 -11.08
C ALA A 358 -25.10 8.70 -10.13
N ILE A 359 -25.23 7.60 -9.36
CA ILE A 359 -26.28 7.44 -8.36
C ILE A 359 -26.04 8.38 -7.17
N THR A 360 -24.78 8.49 -6.68
CA THR A 360 -24.44 9.29 -5.51
C THR A 360 -24.35 10.79 -5.81
N SER A 361 -23.84 11.17 -6.98
CA SER A 361 -23.80 12.57 -7.43
C SER A 361 -25.16 13.10 -7.90
N ASN A 362 -26.17 12.22 -7.95
CA ASN A 362 -27.49 12.53 -8.52
C ASN A 362 -27.42 12.99 -10.00
N ASP A 363 -26.37 12.59 -10.72
CA ASP A 363 -26.19 12.85 -12.14
C ASP A 363 -26.94 11.78 -12.97
N ILE A 364 -28.23 11.64 -12.66
CA ILE A 364 -29.16 10.78 -13.39
C ILE A 364 -30.20 11.67 -14.02
N CYS A 365 -30.13 11.79 -15.35
CA CYS A 365 -31.12 12.52 -16.16
C CYS A 365 -32.43 11.75 -16.16
N CYS A 366 -33.31 12.06 -15.22
CA CYS A 366 -34.66 11.49 -15.17
C CYS A 366 -35.72 12.43 -15.75
N ASN A 367 -35.36 13.38 -16.60
CA ASN A 367 -36.26 14.38 -17.16
C ASN A 367 -37.06 15.11 -16.06
N GLU A 368 -38.41 15.13 -16.22
CA GLU A 368 -39.31 15.81 -15.27
C GLU A 368 -39.37 15.17 -13.88
N VAL A 369 -38.88 13.94 -13.71
CA VAL A 369 -38.91 13.21 -12.43
C VAL A 369 -37.56 13.23 -11.69
N GLY A 370 -36.56 13.97 -12.17
CA GLY A 370 -35.24 14.02 -11.58
C GLY A 370 -35.23 14.37 -10.10
N ASN A 371 -35.99 15.38 -9.67
CA ASN A 371 -36.10 15.77 -8.25
C ASN A 371 -36.73 14.66 -7.38
N PHE A 372 -37.71 13.93 -7.91
CA PHE A 372 -38.32 12.81 -7.19
C PHE A 372 -37.35 11.66 -7.04
N PHE A 373 -36.56 11.39 -8.09
CA PHE A 373 -35.50 10.39 -8.00
C PHE A 373 -34.46 10.75 -6.91
N VAL A 374 -33.97 11.97 -6.91
CA VAL A 374 -32.98 12.46 -5.92
C VAL A 374 -33.53 12.33 -4.48
N ASN A 375 -34.76 12.76 -4.24
CA ASN A 375 -35.39 12.69 -2.94
C ASN A 375 -35.58 11.23 -2.47
N LEU A 376 -36.08 10.36 -3.35
CA LEU A 376 -36.28 8.95 -3.02
C LEU A 376 -34.95 8.23 -2.80
N ASN A 377 -33.93 8.51 -3.62
CA ASN A 377 -32.59 7.97 -3.46
C ASN A 377 -31.98 8.36 -2.11
N TYR A 378 -32.14 9.62 -1.69
CA TYR A 378 -31.70 10.08 -0.39
C TYR A 378 -32.42 9.34 0.77
N ILE A 379 -33.73 9.19 0.68
CA ILE A 379 -34.54 8.47 1.68
C ILE A 379 -34.07 7.01 1.78
N LEU A 380 -33.88 6.33 0.66
CA LEU A 380 -33.43 4.94 0.60
C LEU A 380 -32.04 4.78 1.26
N THR A 381 -31.11 5.69 0.94
CA THR A 381 -29.77 5.69 1.55
C THR A 381 -29.84 5.80 3.07
N LYS A 382 -30.62 6.74 3.59
CA LYS A 382 -30.74 6.97 5.03
C LYS A 382 -31.53 5.87 5.76
N THR A 383 -32.46 5.19 5.07
CA THR A 383 -33.32 4.17 5.68
C THR A 383 -32.72 2.76 5.57
N TYR A 384 -32.17 2.41 4.42
CA TYR A 384 -31.75 1.03 4.08
C TYR A 384 -30.24 0.88 3.84
N GLY A 385 -29.46 1.98 3.97
CA GLY A 385 -28.03 1.98 3.70
C GLY A 385 -27.73 1.61 2.25
N ASN A 386 -26.78 0.69 2.03
CA ASN A 386 -26.34 0.28 0.69
C ASN A 386 -27.14 -0.87 0.07
N ALA A 387 -28.16 -1.41 0.75
CA ALA A 387 -28.82 -2.64 0.34
C ALA A 387 -29.52 -2.56 -1.04
N TYR A 388 -29.97 -1.37 -1.43
CA TYR A 388 -30.68 -1.15 -2.70
C TYR A 388 -29.73 -0.79 -3.87
N VAL A 389 -28.48 -0.45 -3.58
CA VAL A 389 -27.54 0.15 -4.56
C VAL A 389 -27.11 -0.86 -5.62
N ALA A 390 -26.76 -2.09 -5.24
CA ALA A 390 -26.34 -3.10 -6.19
C ALA A 390 -27.41 -3.43 -7.24
N PRO A 391 -28.69 -3.66 -6.89
CA PRO A 391 -29.77 -3.80 -7.87
C PRO A 391 -29.94 -2.57 -8.76
N LEU A 392 -29.80 -1.37 -8.23
CA LEU A 392 -29.94 -0.13 -9.01
C LEU A 392 -28.78 0.04 -10.00
N MET A 393 -27.53 -0.22 -9.58
CA MET A 393 -26.38 -0.24 -10.48
C MET A 393 -26.57 -1.27 -11.61
N HIS A 394 -27.07 -2.47 -11.29
CA HIS A 394 -27.32 -3.50 -12.29
C HIS A 394 -28.43 -3.11 -13.26
N TYR A 395 -29.53 -2.52 -12.76
CA TYR A 395 -30.59 -2.01 -13.61
C TYR A 395 -30.06 -0.95 -14.59
N ARG A 396 -29.23 -0.01 -14.08
CA ARG A 396 -28.63 1.04 -14.90
C ARG A 396 -27.66 0.48 -15.96
N GLU A 397 -26.91 -0.57 -15.64
CA GLU A 397 -26.08 -1.27 -16.63
C GLU A 397 -26.93 -1.85 -17.79
N CYS A 398 -28.01 -2.52 -17.46
CA CYS A 398 -28.87 -3.21 -18.46
C CYS A 398 -29.77 -2.27 -19.25
N PHE A 399 -30.37 -1.28 -18.60
CA PHE A 399 -31.45 -0.46 -19.15
C PHE A 399 -31.13 1.04 -19.21
N LYS A 400 -29.92 1.45 -18.80
CA LYS A 400 -29.52 2.85 -18.67
C LYS A 400 -30.51 3.60 -17.76
N GLU A 401 -31.08 4.68 -18.25
CA GLU A 401 -32.01 5.52 -17.48
C GLU A 401 -33.49 5.23 -17.83
N PHE A 402 -33.73 4.24 -18.68
CA PHE A 402 -35.10 3.89 -19.07
C PHE A 402 -35.95 3.47 -17.86
N ARG A 403 -36.96 4.24 -17.53
CA ARG A 403 -37.88 4.03 -16.39
C ARG A 403 -37.18 3.80 -15.05
N ILE A 404 -36.02 4.39 -14.84
CA ILE A 404 -35.20 4.17 -13.63
C ILE A 404 -35.92 4.62 -12.36
N TYR A 405 -36.76 5.66 -12.44
CA TYR A 405 -37.55 6.09 -11.29
C TYR A 405 -38.65 5.07 -10.92
N ASP A 406 -39.34 4.50 -11.90
CA ASP A 406 -40.29 3.43 -11.65
C ASP A 406 -39.65 2.20 -11.02
N PHE A 407 -38.42 1.88 -11.46
CA PHE A 407 -37.63 0.81 -10.85
C PHE A 407 -37.28 1.15 -9.40
N LEU A 408 -36.86 2.38 -9.12
CA LEU A 408 -36.52 2.83 -7.78
C LEU A 408 -37.72 2.76 -6.83
N ILE A 409 -38.94 3.15 -7.27
CA ILE A 409 -40.17 3.01 -6.50
C ILE A 409 -40.42 1.53 -6.15
N LYS A 410 -40.28 0.63 -7.13
CA LYS A 410 -40.47 -0.81 -6.88
C LYS A 410 -39.44 -1.36 -5.92
N LEU A 411 -38.22 -0.86 -5.99
CA LEU A 411 -37.16 -1.24 -5.09
C LEU A 411 -37.42 -0.73 -3.66
N ASP A 412 -37.89 0.51 -3.50
CA ASP A 412 -38.36 1.06 -2.24
C ASP A 412 -39.45 0.21 -1.61
N ASN A 413 -40.50 -0.12 -2.38
CA ASN A 413 -41.60 -0.97 -1.91
C ASN A 413 -41.08 -2.34 -1.43
N LEU A 414 -40.12 -2.93 -2.14
CA LEU A 414 -39.50 -4.20 -1.77
C LEU A 414 -38.70 -4.07 -0.48
N CYS A 415 -37.88 -3.03 -0.36
CA CYS A 415 -37.07 -2.74 0.83
C CYS A 415 -37.97 -2.50 2.05
N SER A 416 -39.04 -1.70 1.89
CA SER A 416 -40.02 -1.38 2.92
C SER A 416 -40.68 -2.64 3.49
N VAL A 417 -41.15 -3.54 2.61
CA VAL A 417 -41.81 -4.80 3.04
C VAL A 417 -40.83 -5.66 3.88
N TYR A 418 -39.59 -5.80 3.45
CA TYR A 418 -38.62 -6.60 4.19
C TYR A 418 -38.17 -5.94 5.49
N TRP A 419 -38.02 -4.62 5.50
CA TRP A 419 -37.67 -3.85 6.67
C TRP A 419 -38.76 -3.93 7.75
N LEU A 420 -40.02 -3.71 7.37
CA LEU A 420 -41.18 -3.76 8.27
C LEU A 420 -41.44 -5.16 8.83
N THR A 421 -41.20 -6.20 8.05
CA THR A 421 -41.46 -7.57 8.48
C THR A 421 -40.36 -8.16 9.37
N GLY A 422 -39.21 -7.48 9.50
CA GLY A 422 -38.09 -7.91 10.34
C GLY A 422 -37.51 -9.31 10.01
N LYS A 423 -37.86 -9.90 8.89
CA LYS A 423 -37.52 -11.27 8.54
C LYS A 423 -36.18 -11.34 7.81
N GLY A 424 -35.08 -11.43 8.56
CA GLY A 424 -33.75 -11.69 8.05
C GLY A 424 -33.00 -10.48 7.49
N ASN A 425 -31.77 -10.69 6.98
CA ASN A 425 -30.94 -9.62 6.42
C ASN A 425 -31.58 -9.07 5.13
N LEU A 426 -31.89 -7.77 5.14
CA LEU A 426 -32.51 -7.03 4.02
C LEU A 426 -31.71 -7.22 2.71
N GLN A 427 -30.40 -7.03 2.78
CA GLN A 427 -29.49 -7.13 1.65
C GLN A 427 -29.55 -8.51 0.98
N SER A 428 -29.47 -9.58 1.77
CA SER A 428 -29.54 -10.96 1.26
C SER A 428 -30.86 -11.25 0.53
N ARG A 429 -31.97 -10.70 1.00
CA ARG A 429 -33.28 -10.93 0.40
C ARG A 429 -33.51 -10.15 -0.88
N ILE A 430 -32.99 -8.93 -0.95
CA ILE A 430 -33.04 -8.11 -2.17
C ILE A 430 -32.22 -8.80 -3.26
N TYR A 431 -31.03 -9.30 -2.92
CA TYR A 431 -30.16 -9.99 -3.88
C TYR A 431 -30.73 -11.32 -4.37
N LEU A 432 -31.41 -12.08 -3.54
CA LEU A 432 -32.09 -13.31 -3.98
C LEU A 432 -33.19 -13.05 -5.00
N LYS A 433 -33.86 -11.89 -4.94
CA LYS A 433 -34.92 -11.54 -5.91
C LYS A 433 -34.40 -10.83 -7.16
N SER A 434 -33.22 -10.22 -7.12
CA SER A 434 -32.58 -9.63 -8.30
C SER A 434 -32.29 -10.66 -9.41
N LYS A 435 -32.24 -11.97 -9.07
CA LYS A 435 -32.21 -13.08 -10.03
C LYS A 435 -33.39 -13.05 -11.03
N HIS A 436 -34.53 -12.55 -10.61
CA HIS A 436 -35.76 -12.55 -11.42
C HIS A 436 -35.94 -11.26 -12.24
N PHE A 437 -35.09 -10.25 -12.06
CA PHE A 437 -35.13 -9.01 -12.85
C PHE A 437 -34.32 -9.08 -14.15
N ALA A 438 -33.57 -10.15 -14.35
CA ALA A 438 -32.67 -10.33 -15.50
C ALA A 438 -33.24 -11.28 -16.58
N ASN A 439 -34.42 -11.83 -16.35
CA ASN A 439 -35.26 -12.57 -17.32
C ASN A 439 -36.55 -11.72 -17.57
#